data_fada9e6fb3e2a7c2d3c95c6dd55020d2
#
_entry.id   fada9e6fb3e2a7c2d3c95c6dd55020d2
#
_cell.length_a   1.000
_cell.length_b   1.000
_cell.length_c   1.000
_cell.angle_alpha   90.00
_cell.angle_beta   90.00
_cell.angle_gamma   90.00
#
_symmetry.space_group_name_H-M   'P 1'
#
loop_
_entity.id
_entity.type
_entity.pdbx_description
1 polymer ?
#
loop_
_entity_poly.entity_id
_entity_poly.type
_entity_poly.pdbx_seq_one_letter_code
_entity_poly.pdbx_strand_id
1 'polypeptide(L)'
;FIYLLCQVNFAVSVLPENNSNINYTHVLFEWTQMESTSEYQIQISEDINFQNILTDTTSESLIYIEKDNIDWDSQYYWRVRSIDSNGDEGSWSETTSFSTTQKRSNAESIIYDTSNIQEGLTIFSSFFDYFTAMIDRDGNEVWNSEDSNLVYYTGDRYGKLYGTQFNSGDPLLSGIEFSIDNNIIWSDTGDSYIHHDFFKLPNGNYLGIAESHQSGPIPDDIDPSILFLFQMIGYPIYPASDVFIFPWVGDEIIEWDQNGNVVWSWNTFDYLNWLQDYDLLGDLWLEAYQMGRHDWTHSNALWFSEQESAIYLSLRHLSRIIKIDYNSGDIIWQMGLDMPSGDVDCGHNLNYSFQHSIQVLENGNIVTLDNGNNSQDIYGTDYPTTRALEIQVTENLNGCEAEIVWEYTLPEDLFGFASGNVQKLDNGNYLITTVGGGATSLEIKPTGQNSGEIVWQGNYNLAIPSGAVYRAHRVSGLYPIAFSLTADSYRVDNEISTYPIAQNNTEIG
;
A
#
# COMPACT_ATOMS: atom_id res chain seq x y z
N PHE A 1 1.48 -1.50 -61.08
CA PHE A 1 1.86 -0.74 -59.89
C PHE A 1 2.55 -1.71 -58.94
N ILE A 2 3.88 -1.68 -58.88
CA ILE A 2 4.67 -2.44 -57.91
C ILE A 2 4.65 -1.60 -56.65
N TYR A 3 3.92 -2.04 -55.64
CA TYR A 3 4.11 -1.53 -54.27
C TYR A 3 5.46 -2.07 -53.78
N LEU A 4 6.51 -1.22 -53.75
CA LEU A 4 7.65 -1.43 -52.90
C LEU A 4 7.15 -1.27 -51.48
N LEU A 5 6.91 -2.38 -50.78
CA LEU A 5 6.89 -2.43 -49.35
C LEU A 5 8.33 -2.05 -48.93
N CYS A 6 8.49 -0.84 -48.42
CA CYS A 6 9.72 -0.44 -47.73
C CYS A 6 9.77 -1.35 -46.47
N GLN A 7 10.57 -2.44 -46.52
CA GLN A 7 10.85 -3.19 -45.33
C GLN A 7 11.63 -2.27 -44.40
N VAL A 8 11.06 -1.99 -43.25
CA VAL A 8 11.78 -1.29 -42.17
C VAL A 8 12.86 -2.25 -41.71
N ASN A 9 14.12 -1.93 -42.01
CA ASN A 9 15.29 -2.76 -41.69
C ASN A 9 15.92 -2.42 -40.33
N PHE A 10 15.12 -1.88 -39.40
CA PHE A 10 15.57 -1.58 -38.04
C PHE A 10 14.42 -1.76 -37.04
N ALA A 11 14.74 -2.08 -35.79
CA ALA A 11 13.78 -2.13 -34.70
C ALA A 11 13.20 -0.72 -34.44
N VAL A 12 11.93 -0.67 -34.06
CA VAL A 12 11.28 0.57 -33.68
C VAL A 12 11.23 0.66 -32.15
N SER A 13 11.76 1.74 -31.59
CA SER A 13 11.67 2.04 -30.17
C SER A 13 10.20 2.29 -29.78
N VAL A 14 9.75 1.70 -28.68
CA VAL A 14 8.38 1.77 -28.19
C VAL A 14 8.34 2.51 -26.85
N LEU A 15 9.10 2.06 -25.85
CA LEU A 15 9.22 2.69 -24.53
C LEU A 15 10.69 2.88 -24.15
N PRO A 16 11.02 4.01 -23.46
CA PRO A 16 10.21 5.21 -23.24
C PRO A 16 9.84 5.91 -24.55
N GLU A 17 8.65 6.53 -24.60
CA GLU A 17 8.22 7.30 -25.78
C GLU A 17 9.18 8.47 -26.06
N ASN A 18 9.35 8.81 -27.33
CA ASN A 18 10.25 9.88 -27.72
C ASN A 18 9.83 11.25 -27.13
N ASN A 19 10.76 11.91 -26.46
CA ASN A 19 10.58 13.16 -25.69
C ASN A 19 9.62 13.04 -24.49
N SER A 20 9.43 11.84 -23.96
CA SER A 20 8.70 11.66 -22.70
C SER A 20 9.48 12.26 -21.52
N ASN A 21 8.73 12.64 -20.49
CA ASN A 21 9.27 13.03 -19.19
C ASN A 21 8.71 12.07 -18.15
N ILE A 22 9.58 11.28 -17.52
CA ILE A 22 9.19 10.18 -16.63
C ILE A 22 9.57 10.47 -15.18
N ASN A 23 8.79 9.94 -14.26
CA ASN A 23 8.91 10.16 -12.81
C ASN A 23 9.58 8.97 -12.09
N TYR A 24 10.48 8.28 -12.78
CA TYR A 24 11.20 7.13 -12.24
C TYR A 24 12.58 6.98 -12.88
N THR A 25 13.49 6.28 -12.16
CA THR A 25 14.87 6.01 -12.58
C THR A 25 15.10 4.55 -12.96
N HIS A 26 14.25 3.60 -12.51
CA HIS A 26 14.23 2.26 -13.09
C HIS A 26 13.38 2.28 -14.36
N VAL A 27 14.01 2.18 -15.51
CA VAL A 27 13.37 2.46 -16.80
C VAL A 27 13.23 1.20 -17.63
N LEU A 28 11.99 0.88 -18.02
CA LEU A 28 11.68 -0.18 -18.97
C LEU A 28 11.87 0.34 -20.41
N PHE A 29 12.76 -0.28 -21.14
CA PHE A 29 12.94 -0.08 -22.58
C PHE A 29 12.23 -1.19 -23.33
N GLU A 30 11.47 -0.83 -24.36
CA GLU A 30 10.72 -1.78 -25.20
C GLU A 30 10.91 -1.42 -26.68
N TRP A 31 11.04 -2.45 -27.53
CA TRP A 31 11.18 -2.30 -28.98
C TRP A 31 10.44 -3.39 -29.75
N THR A 32 10.29 -3.17 -31.05
CA THR A 32 9.60 -4.12 -31.93
C THR A 32 10.51 -5.26 -32.38
N GLN A 33 9.93 -6.44 -32.57
CA GLN A 33 10.63 -7.60 -33.12
C GLN A 33 11.07 -7.38 -34.56
N MET A 34 12.29 -7.83 -34.88
CA MET A 34 12.85 -7.90 -36.24
C MET A 34 12.94 -9.36 -36.72
N GLU A 35 12.75 -9.57 -38.02
CA GLU A 35 12.92 -10.89 -38.62
C GLU A 35 14.39 -11.37 -38.55
N SER A 36 14.59 -12.68 -38.35
CA SER A 36 15.91 -13.33 -38.33
C SER A 36 16.88 -12.78 -37.28
N THR A 37 16.36 -12.24 -36.18
CA THR A 37 17.16 -11.70 -35.07
C THR A 37 17.31 -12.75 -34.00
N SER A 38 18.51 -12.91 -33.48
CA SER A 38 18.83 -13.77 -32.32
C SER A 38 18.88 -12.97 -31.02
N GLU A 39 19.39 -11.74 -31.08
CA GLU A 39 19.44 -10.81 -29.94
C GLU A 39 19.42 -9.37 -30.41
N TYR A 40 19.21 -8.46 -29.47
CA TYR A 40 19.19 -7.01 -29.69
C TYR A 40 20.29 -6.37 -28.87
N GLN A 41 20.97 -5.39 -29.43
CA GLN A 41 21.87 -4.51 -28.69
C GLN A 41 21.17 -3.17 -28.42
N ILE A 42 21.12 -2.77 -27.16
CA ILE A 42 20.64 -1.47 -26.71
C ILE A 42 21.81 -0.59 -26.26
N GLN A 43 21.77 0.69 -26.62
CA GLN A 43 22.65 1.71 -26.07
C GLN A 43 21.85 2.85 -25.48
N ILE A 44 22.27 3.29 -24.27
CA ILE A 44 21.73 4.45 -23.54
C ILE A 44 22.88 5.43 -23.33
N SER A 45 22.65 6.72 -23.58
CA SER A 45 23.67 7.77 -23.54
C SER A 45 23.10 9.09 -23.02
N GLU A 46 23.95 9.91 -22.39
CA GLU A 46 23.64 11.28 -22.02
C GLU A 46 23.72 12.27 -23.21
N ASP A 47 24.28 11.85 -24.33
CA ASP A 47 24.38 12.72 -25.51
C ASP A 47 23.86 12.04 -26.78
N ILE A 48 23.26 12.84 -27.66
CA ILE A 48 22.63 12.39 -28.91
C ILE A 48 23.58 11.72 -29.90
N ASN A 49 24.89 11.95 -29.80
CA ASN A 49 25.90 11.39 -30.67
C ASN A 49 26.51 10.10 -30.11
N PHE A 50 26.04 9.62 -28.95
CA PHE A 50 26.53 8.42 -28.27
C PHE A 50 28.04 8.43 -28.01
N GLN A 51 28.58 9.59 -27.60
CA GLN A 51 29.99 9.72 -27.20
C GLN A 51 30.19 9.37 -25.72
N ASN A 52 29.14 9.54 -24.91
CA ASN A 52 29.10 9.19 -23.50
C ASN A 52 28.03 8.11 -23.27
N ILE A 53 28.36 6.88 -23.60
CA ILE A 53 27.46 5.72 -23.45
C ILE A 53 27.51 5.26 -22.00
N LEU A 54 26.34 5.21 -21.35
CA LEU A 54 26.15 4.71 -19.99
C LEU A 54 25.91 3.21 -19.97
N THR A 55 25.08 2.73 -20.91
CA THR A 55 24.74 1.31 -21.04
C THR A 55 24.93 0.87 -22.48
N ASP A 56 25.63 -0.25 -22.66
CA ASP A 56 25.81 -0.94 -23.94
C ASP A 56 25.73 -2.44 -23.65
N THR A 57 24.58 -3.04 -23.92
CA THR A 57 24.30 -4.44 -23.58
C THR A 57 23.44 -5.12 -24.63
N THR A 58 23.36 -6.45 -24.58
CA THR A 58 22.49 -7.24 -25.45
C THR A 58 21.39 -7.94 -24.66
N SER A 59 20.25 -8.17 -25.32
CA SER A 59 19.10 -8.90 -24.78
C SER A 59 18.50 -9.80 -25.87
N GLU A 60 18.13 -11.02 -25.52
CA GLU A 60 17.33 -11.91 -26.37
C GLU A 60 15.84 -11.56 -26.36
N SER A 61 15.44 -10.69 -25.43
CA SER A 61 14.09 -10.19 -25.18
C SER A 61 13.84 -8.91 -25.98
N LEU A 62 12.56 -8.51 -26.10
CA LEU A 62 12.15 -7.22 -26.71
C LEU A 62 12.08 -6.09 -25.66
N ILE A 63 12.53 -6.40 -24.44
CA ILE A 63 12.58 -5.44 -23.33
C ILE A 63 13.94 -5.49 -22.62
N TYR A 64 14.27 -4.38 -21.99
CA TYR A 64 15.41 -4.23 -21.07
C TYR A 64 15.02 -3.27 -19.95
N ILE A 65 15.41 -3.56 -18.71
CA ILE A 65 15.20 -2.66 -17.58
C ILE A 65 16.55 -2.13 -17.09
N GLU A 66 16.75 -0.83 -17.24
CA GLU A 66 17.91 -0.14 -16.68
C GLU A 66 17.62 0.30 -15.26
N LYS A 67 18.50 -0.01 -14.30
CA LYS A 67 18.30 0.28 -12.88
C LYS A 67 19.40 1.15 -12.25
N ASP A 68 20.58 1.20 -12.89
CA ASP A 68 21.80 1.71 -12.26
C ASP A 68 22.29 3.05 -12.84
N ASN A 69 21.94 3.36 -14.09
CA ASN A 69 22.59 4.43 -14.85
C ASN A 69 21.68 5.61 -15.20
N ILE A 70 20.50 5.69 -14.58
CA ILE A 70 19.54 6.77 -14.81
C ILE A 70 19.39 7.59 -13.54
N ASP A 71 19.70 8.87 -13.63
CA ASP A 71 19.57 9.86 -12.54
C ASP A 71 18.33 10.74 -12.72
N TRP A 72 17.93 11.41 -11.65
CA TRP A 72 16.90 12.45 -11.65
C TRP A 72 17.35 13.74 -12.35
N ASP A 73 16.40 14.55 -12.84
CA ASP A 73 16.62 15.88 -13.48
C ASP A 73 17.61 15.81 -14.65
N SER A 74 17.55 14.75 -15.46
CA SER A 74 18.52 14.42 -16.50
C SER A 74 17.86 14.06 -17.81
N GLN A 75 18.57 14.21 -18.93
CA GLN A 75 18.11 13.85 -20.26
C GLN A 75 18.95 12.73 -20.84
N TYR A 76 18.31 11.76 -21.48
CA TYR A 76 18.91 10.57 -22.05
C TYR A 76 18.47 10.35 -23.48
N TYR A 77 19.33 9.63 -24.23
CA TYR A 77 19.12 9.20 -25.60
C TYR A 77 19.36 7.68 -25.66
N TRP A 78 18.53 6.98 -26.42
CA TRP A 78 18.71 5.56 -26.57
C TRP A 78 18.39 5.10 -27.98
N ARG A 79 18.94 3.93 -28.34
CA ARG A 79 18.75 3.28 -29.62
C ARG A 79 18.95 1.79 -29.48
N VAL A 80 18.38 1.01 -30.41
CA VAL A 80 18.47 -0.44 -30.43
C VAL A 80 18.77 -0.92 -31.83
N ARG A 81 19.47 -2.05 -31.96
CA ARG A 81 19.68 -2.75 -33.24
C ARG A 81 19.56 -4.25 -33.06
N SER A 82 19.25 -4.95 -34.16
CA SER A 82 19.22 -6.41 -34.20
C SER A 82 20.63 -6.98 -34.40
N ILE A 83 20.83 -8.19 -33.89
CA ILE A 83 22.00 -9.03 -34.17
C ILE A 83 21.46 -10.39 -34.64
N ASP A 84 21.92 -10.88 -35.77
CA ASP A 84 21.49 -12.18 -36.32
C ASP A 84 22.22 -13.36 -35.69
N SER A 85 21.84 -14.58 -36.05
CA SER A 85 22.47 -15.81 -35.52
C SER A 85 23.93 -16.02 -35.95
N ASN A 86 24.45 -15.25 -36.91
CA ASN A 86 25.87 -15.26 -37.31
C ASN A 86 26.69 -14.20 -36.56
N GLY A 87 26.00 -13.33 -35.78
CA GLY A 87 26.60 -12.18 -35.10
C GLY A 87 26.69 -10.93 -35.99
N ASP A 88 26.02 -10.92 -37.15
CA ASP A 88 26.00 -9.77 -38.03
C ASP A 88 25.02 -8.70 -37.46
N GLU A 89 25.54 -7.46 -37.32
CA GLU A 89 24.82 -6.34 -36.72
C GLU A 89 23.93 -5.61 -37.74
N GLY A 90 22.68 -5.39 -37.41
CA GLY A 90 21.75 -4.56 -38.16
C GLY A 90 21.99 -3.06 -38.00
N SER A 91 21.20 -2.26 -38.68
CA SER A 91 21.20 -0.80 -38.50
C SER A 91 20.57 -0.40 -37.18
N TRP A 92 21.11 0.66 -36.55
CA TRP A 92 20.48 1.27 -35.38
C TRP A 92 19.08 1.81 -35.73
N SER A 93 18.17 1.73 -34.76
CA SER A 93 16.90 2.46 -34.78
C SER A 93 17.11 3.99 -34.90
N GLU A 94 16.04 4.71 -35.14
CA GLU A 94 16.08 6.14 -34.86
C GLU A 94 16.39 6.38 -33.38
N THR A 95 17.14 7.46 -33.10
CA THR A 95 17.47 7.83 -31.73
C THR A 95 16.22 8.39 -31.05
N THR A 96 15.87 7.80 -29.94
CA THR A 96 14.77 8.22 -29.05
C THR A 96 15.34 8.94 -27.85
N SER A 97 14.64 9.95 -27.32
CA SER A 97 15.05 10.67 -26.12
C SER A 97 13.96 10.64 -25.04
N PHE A 98 14.37 10.72 -23.79
CA PHE A 98 13.49 10.96 -22.65
C PHE A 98 14.20 11.78 -21.59
N SER A 99 13.46 12.33 -20.65
CA SER A 99 14.01 13.01 -19.47
C SER A 99 13.35 12.48 -18.20
N THR A 100 14.06 12.62 -17.10
CA THR A 100 13.53 12.33 -15.76
C THR A 100 13.11 13.61 -15.06
N THR A 101 12.08 13.52 -14.21
CA THR A 101 11.65 14.62 -13.35
C THR A 101 12.57 14.77 -12.13
N GLN A 102 12.15 15.49 -11.10
CA GLN A 102 12.95 15.76 -9.92
C GLN A 102 12.69 14.75 -8.79
N LYS A 103 13.74 14.43 -8.06
CA LYS A 103 13.64 13.73 -6.78
C LYS A 103 12.82 14.54 -5.77
N ARG A 104 11.97 13.87 -4.99
CA ARG A 104 11.11 14.51 -3.98
C ARG A 104 11.41 14.10 -2.55
N SER A 105 11.74 12.85 -2.30
CA SER A 105 11.98 12.37 -0.95
C SER A 105 13.41 12.66 -0.46
N ASN A 106 13.54 12.81 0.86
CA ASN A 106 14.82 12.88 1.54
C ASN A 106 15.08 11.57 2.33
N ALA A 107 14.54 10.46 1.82
CA ALA A 107 14.72 9.16 2.47
C ALA A 107 16.19 8.73 2.44
N GLU A 108 16.58 8.04 3.49
CA GLU A 108 17.92 7.44 3.68
C GLU A 108 17.74 6.02 4.22
N SER A 109 18.74 5.17 4.02
CA SER A 109 18.73 3.83 4.60
C SER A 109 19.99 3.51 5.37
N ILE A 110 19.88 2.52 6.26
CA ILE A 110 20.99 1.90 6.98
C ILE A 110 20.89 0.39 6.75
N ILE A 111 21.93 -0.19 6.18
CA ILE A 111 22.04 -1.63 5.94
C ILE A 111 22.86 -2.25 7.07
N TYR A 112 22.27 -3.18 7.83
CA TYR A 112 22.96 -3.92 8.89
C TYR A 112 23.43 -5.29 8.45
N ASP A 113 22.63 -5.98 7.60
CA ASP A 113 22.97 -7.31 7.05
C ASP A 113 22.45 -7.46 5.63
N THR A 114 23.31 -7.20 4.65
CA THR A 114 22.98 -7.25 3.21
C THR A 114 22.46 -8.62 2.76
N SER A 115 22.86 -9.72 3.42
CA SER A 115 22.52 -11.09 3.00
C SER A 115 21.11 -11.52 3.42
N ASN A 116 20.48 -10.77 4.33
CA ASN A 116 19.17 -11.11 4.89
C ASN A 116 18.06 -10.09 4.56
N ILE A 117 18.36 -9.06 3.77
CA ILE A 117 17.34 -8.09 3.31
C ILE A 117 16.49 -8.73 2.21
N GLN A 118 15.17 -8.53 2.26
CA GLN A 118 14.28 -8.86 1.15
C GLN A 118 14.56 -7.94 -0.04
N GLU A 119 14.81 -8.52 -1.20
CA GLU A 119 14.96 -7.77 -2.45
C GLU A 119 13.66 -7.02 -2.82
N GLY A 120 13.81 -5.93 -3.58
CA GLY A 120 12.71 -5.11 -4.06
C GLY A 120 12.84 -3.64 -3.68
N LEU A 121 11.77 -2.88 -3.91
CA LEU A 121 11.64 -1.47 -3.57
C LEU A 121 10.75 -1.30 -2.35
N THR A 122 10.97 -0.25 -1.57
CA THR A 122 10.07 0.13 -0.49
C THR A 122 9.23 1.32 -0.94
N ILE A 123 7.94 1.09 -1.17
CA ILE A 123 6.97 2.16 -1.42
C ILE A 123 6.49 2.70 -0.08
N PHE A 124 6.44 4.02 0.06
CA PHE A 124 5.87 4.69 1.22
C PHE A 124 5.07 5.92 0.80
N SER A 125 4.05 6.26 1.57
CA SER A 125 3.28 7.49 1.36
C SER A 125 3.41 8.42 2.54
N SER A 126 3.42 9.71 2.25
CA SER A 126 3.40 10.79 3.23
C SER A 126 2.01 11.41 3.30
N PHE A 127 1.50 11.50 4.51
CA PHE A 127 0.27 12.23 4.84
C PHE A 127 0.64 13.65 5.28
N PHE A 128 -0.22 14.62 5.11
CA PHE A 128 -0.08 16.07 5.29
C PHE A 128 0.62 16.80 4.14
N ASP A 129 1.63 16.26 3.50
CA ASP A 129 2.25 16.78 2.28
C ASP A 129 1.87 15.98 1.02
N TYR A 130 1.09 14.92 1.19
CA TYR A 130 0.38 14.16 0.16
C TYR A 130 1.25 13.75 -1.03
N PHE A 131 2.28 12.96 -0.78
CA PHE A 131 3.03 12.32 -1.85
C PHE A 131 3.33 10.86 -1.57
N THR A 132 3.65 10.12 -2.62
CA THR A 132 4.11 8.74 -2.53
C THR A 132 5.46 8.63 -3.24
N ALA A 133 6.36 7.82 -2.70
CA ALA A 133 7.64 7.53 -3.32
C ALA A 133 8.05 6.06 -3.12
N MET A 134 8.95 5.58 -3.97
CA MET A 134 9.63 4.29 -3.81
C MET A 134 11.13 4.51 -3.70
N ILE A 135 11.74 3.80 -2.77
CA ILE A 135 13.19 3.77 -2.59
C ILE A 135 13.73 2.35 -2.77
N ASP A 136 14.99 2.26 -3.21
CA ASP A 136 15.75 1.02 -3.20
C ASP A 136 16.28 0.71 -1.78
N ARG A 137 17.00 -0.41 -1.63
CA ARG A 137 17.60 -0.80 -0.35
C ARG A 137 18.67 0.16 0.16
N ASP A 138 19.29 0.92 -0.75
CA ASP A 138 20.33 1.89 -0.42
C ASP A 138 19.76 3.27 -0.05
N GLY A 139 18.41 3.43 -0.12
CA GLY A 139 17.69 4.65 0.21
C GLY A 139 17.58 5.63 -0.97
N ASN A 140 17.99 5.23 -2.17
CA ASN A 140 17.83 6.07 -3.35
C ASN A 140 16.37 6.05 -3.80
N GLU A 141 15.82 7.21 -4.08
CA GLU A 141 14.49 7.31 -4.66
C GLU A 141 14.51 6.80 -6.10
N VAL A 142 13.58 5.88 -6.40
CA VAL A 142 13.43 5.24 -7.71
C VAL A 142 12.20 5.74 -8.44
N TRP A 143 11.15 6.11 -7.73
CA TRP A 143 9.88 6.58 -8.26
C TRP A 143 9.24 7.58 -7.30
N ASN A 144 8.49 8.55 -7.81
CA ASN A 144 7.65 9.41 -7.00
C ASN A 144 6.37 9.87 -7.72
N SER A 145 5.36 10.28 -6.95
CA SER A 145 4.07 10.73 -7.46
C SER A 145 4.05 12.20 -7.92
N GLU A 146 5.18 12.88 -7.98
CA GLU A 146 5.30 14.30 -8.32
C GLU A 146 4.32 15.18 -7.50
N ASP A 147 3.66 16.15 -8.14
CA ASP A 147 2.65 17.02 -7.53
C ASP A 147 1.22 16.47 -7.65
N SER A 148 1.06 15.17 -7.90
CA SER A 148 -0.25 14.55 -8.10
C SER A 148 -1.04 14.34 -6.81
N ASN A 149 -0.46 14.63 -5.65
CA ASN A 149 -1.05 14.49 -4.32
C ASN A 149 -1.64 13.09 -4.04
N LEU A 150 -0.92 12.05 -4.47
CA LEU A 150 -1.33 10.65 -4.30
C LEU A 150 -0.84 10.11 -2.96
N VAL A 151 -1.74 9.49 -2.21
CA VAL A 151 -1.43 8.76 -0.99
C VAL A 151 -1.72 7.27 -1.21
N TYR A 152 -0.67 6.47 -1.20
CA TYR A 152 -0.73 5.04 -1.37
C TYR A 152 -1.23 4.35 -0.09
N TYR A 153 -2.17 3.42 -0.22
CA TYR A 153 -2.63 2.55 0.86
C TYR A 153 -2.10 1.13 0.71
N THR A 154 -2.22 0.55 -0.48
CA THR A 154 -1.77 -0.80 -0.77
C THR A 154 -1.51 -1.01 -2.26
N GLY A 155 -0.92 -2.14 -2.63
CA GLY A 155 -0.71 -2.53 -4.02
C GLY A 155 -0.89 -4.03 -4.20
N ASP A 156 -1.11 -4.46 -5.45
CA ASP A 156 -1.19 -5.86 -5.78
C ASP A 156 0.15 -6.40 -6.33
N ARG A 157 0.24 -7.72 -6.42
CA ARG A 157 1.42 -8.41 -6.98
C ARG A 157 1.69 -8.13 -8.46
N TYR A 158 0.78 -7.43 -9.14
CA TYR A 158 0.90 -7.07 -10.54
C TYR A 158 1.41 -5.63 -10.74
N GLY A 159 1.73 -4.93 -9.66
CA GLY A 159 2.23 -3.55 -9.68
C GLY A 159 1.14 -2.48 -9.78
N LYS A 160 -0.11 -2.82 -9.53
CA LYS A 160 -1.18 -1.85 -9.42
C LYS A 160 -1.18 -1.21 -8.05
N LEU A 161 -1.41 0.09 -8.01
CA LEU A 161 -1.36 0.89 -6.80
C LEU A 161 -2.76 1.40 -6.46
N TYR A 162 -3.12 1.34 -5.18
CA TYR A 162 -4.41 1.76 -4.65
C TYR A 162 -4.22 2.76 -3.52
N GLY A 163 -5.12 3.71 -3.43
CA GLY A 163 -5.04 4.73 -2.40
C GLY A 163 -6.06 5.84 -2.59
N THR A 164 -5.66 7.07 -2.32
CA THR A 164 -6.51 8.26 -2.50
C THR A 164 -5.72 9.40 -3.15
N GLN A 165 -6.46 10.37 -3.70
CA GLN A 165 -5.89 11.62 -4.20
C GLN A 165 -6.46 12.80 -3.42
N PHE A 166 -5.59 13.63 -2.87
CA PHE A 166 -5.99 14.87 -2.21
C PHE A 166 -6.15 16.00 -3.22
N ASN A 167 -7.35 16.54 -3.32
CA ASN A 167 -7.66 17.69 -4.16
C ASN A 167 -8.00 18.90 -3.29
N SER A 168 -7.22 19.96 -3.39
CA SER A 168 -7.44 21.19 -2.61
C SER A 168 -8.82 21.78 -2.90
N GLY A 169 -9.64 21.93 -1.85
CA GLY A 169 -10.99 22.47 -1.95
C GLY A 169 -12.10 21.43 -2.12
N ASP A 170 -11.76 20.15 -2.27
CA ASP A 170 -12.68 19.04 -2.17
C ASP A 170 -12.65 18.48 -0.74
N PRO A 171 -13.78 18.49 0.00
CA PRO A 171 -13.83 17.91 1.33
C PRO A 171 -13.86 16.36 1.32
N LEU A 172 -14.04 15.74 0.17
CA LEU A 172 -14.12 14.29 0.01
C LEU A 172 -12.77 13.75 -0.48
N LEU A 173 -12.48 12.51 -0.11
CA LEU A 173 -11.33 11.75 -0.60
C LEU A 173 -11.85 10.56 -1.39
N SER A 174 -11.55 10.53 -2.69
CA SER A 174 -11.93 9.39 -3.54
C SER A 174 -10.93 8.24 -3.40
N GLY A 175 -11.46 7.01 -3.37
CA GLY A 175 -10.65 5.81 -3.57
C GLY A 175 -10.22 5.69 -5.03
N ILE A 176 -8.95 5.41 -5.28
CA ILE A 176 -8.39 5.36 -6.63
C ILE A 176 -7.51 4.13 -6.87
N GLU A 177 -7.52 3.63 -8.13
CA GLU A 177 -6.44 2.82 -8.71
C GLU A 177 -5.59 3.74 -9.58
N PHE A 178 -4.26 3.72 -9.42
CA PHE A 178 -3.34 4.56 -10.19
C PHE A 178 -2.10 3.79 -10.66
N SER A 179 -1.43 4.31 -11.70
CA SER A 179 -0.22 3.72 -12.27
C SER A 179 1.04 4.44 -11.81
N ILE A 180 2.20 3.86 -12.09
CA ILE A 180 3.52 4.49 -11.88
C ILE A 180 3.72 5.76 -12.72
N ASP A 181 2.95 5.97 -13.79
CA ASP A 181 2.94 7.21 -14.56
C ASP A 181 1.97 8.26 -13.99
N ASN A 182 1.51 8.08 -12.74
CA ASN A 182 0.57 8.95 -12.03
C ASN A 182 -0.81 9.09 -12.72
N ASN A 183 -1.17 8.17 -13.62
CA ASN A 183 -2.48 8.16 -14.24
C ASN A 183 -3.51 7.50 -13.32
N ILE A 184 -4.64 8.15 -13.11
CA ILE A 184 -5.79 7.56 -12.44
C ILE A 184 -6.47 6.58 -13.40
N ILE A 185 -6.48 5.31 -13.03
CA ILE A 185 -7.05 4.21 -13.81
C ILE A 185 -8.54 4.05 -13.50
N TRP A 186 -8.90 4.19 -12.22
CA TRP A 186 -10.25 4.11 -11.72
C TRP A 186 -10.40 5.01 -10.49
N SER A 187 -11.59 5.57 -10.31
CA SER A 187 -11.97 6.33 -9.12
C SER A 187 -13.42 6.01 -8.76
N ASP A 188 -13.75 6.05 -7.48
CA ASP A 188 -15.14 6.04 -7.03
C ASP A 188 -15.90 7.29 -7.53
N THR A 189 -17.21 7.36 -7.28
CA THR A 189 -18.06 8.47 -7.75
C THR A 189 -17.84 9.79 -7.01
N GLY A 190 -16.98 9.80 -5.97
CA GLY A 190 -16.64 10.98 -5.20
C GLY A 190 -17.71 11.45 -4.21
N ASP A 191 -18.66 10.58 -3.86
CA ASP A 191 -19.71 10.87 -2.89
C ASP A 191 -19.34 10.46 -1.45
N SER A 192 -18.18 9.83 -1.25
CA SER A 192 -17.71 9.27 0.02
C SER A 192 -16.37 9.86 0.43
N TYR A 193 -16.13 9.92 1.74
CA TYR A 193 -14.81 10.21 2.30
C TYR A 193 -14.09 8.89 2.55
N ILE A 194 -13.30 8.43 1.54
CA ILE A 194 -12.55 7.19 1.61
C ILE A 194 -11.26 7.43 2.38
N HIS A 195 -11.05 6.64 3.41
CA HIS A 195 -9.86 6.77 4.25
C HIS A 195 -9.23 5.41 4.57
N HIS A 196 -7.96 5.42 4.92
CA HIS A 196 -7.18 4.34 5.49
C HIS A 196 -6.97 3.13 4.60
N ASP A 197 -7.98 2.57 3.93
CA ASP A 197 -7.80 1.41 3.07
C ASP A 197 -8.73 1.38 1.86
N PHE A 198 -8.18 0.98 0.72
CA PHE A 198 -8.89 0.87 -0.54
C PHE A 198 -8.11 -0.05 -1.48
N PHE A 199 -8.77 -1.04 -2.07
CA PHE A 199 -8.13 -1.98 -3.00
C PHE A 199 -9.14 -2.69 -3.90
N LYS A 200 -8.63 -3.38 -4.93
CA LYS A 200 -9.41 -4.17 -5.88
C LYS A 200 -9.56 -5.60 -5.42
N LEU A 201 -10.79 -6.12 -5.46
CA LEU A 201 -11.13 -7.51 -5.19
C LEU A 201 -10.81 -8.43 -6.39
N PRO A 202 -10.68 -9.76 -6.17
CA PRO A 202 -10.46 -10.73 -7.24
C PRO A 202 -11.58 -10.75 -8.30
N ASN A 203 -12.82 -10.39 -7.93
CA ASN A 203 -13.96 -10.26 -8.86
C ASN A 203 -13.88 -9.01 -9.76
N GLY A 204 -12.89 -8.13 -9.53
CA GLY A 204 -12.66 -6.90 -10.27
C GLY A 204 -13.36 -5.67 -9.69
N ASN A 205 -14.15 -5.80 -8.63
CA ASN A 205 -14.76 -4.71 -7.89
C ASN A 205 -13.72 -4.06 -6.95
N TYR A 206 -14.08 -2.93 -6.34
CA TYR A 206 -13.22 -2.19 -5.41
C TYR A 206 -13.86 -2.19 -4.03
N LEU A 207 -13.05 -2.33 -2.99
CA LEU A 207 -13.46 -2.31 -1.59
C LEU A 207 -12.70 -1.21 -0.85
N GLY A 208 -13.41 -0.44 -0.01
CA GLY A 208 -12.80 0.64 0.77
C GLY A 208 -13.56 0.95 2.04
N ILE A 209 -12.94 1.77 2.90
CA ILE A 209 -13.52 2.30 4.13
C ILE A 209 -13.96 3.73 3.88
N ALA A 210 -15.21 4.04 4.23
CA ALA A 210 -15.77 5.40 4.18
C ALA A 210 -16.27 5.83 5.56
N GLU A 211 -16.26 7.16 5.86
CA GLU A 211 -16.93 7.68 7.06
C GLU A 211 -18.44 7.47 6.97
N SER A 212 -19.05 7.07 8.10
CA SER A 212 -20.50 7.01 8.33
C SER A 212 -20.88 7.90 9.49
N HIS A 213 -22.00 8.62 9.39
CA HIS A 213 -22.39 9.64 10.37
C HIS A 213 -23.75 9.35 10.99
N GLN A 214 -23.83 9.47 12.31
CA GLN A 214 -25.07 9.33 13.07
C GLN A 214 -25.11 10.30 14.24
N SER A 215 -26.33 10.65 14.71
CA SER A 215 -26.50 11.33 16.00
C SER A 215 -26.50 10.31 17.13
N GLY A 216 -25.65 10.50 18.11
CA GLY A 216 -25.45 9.58 19.22
C GLY A 216 -25.56 10.23 20.60
N PRO A 217 -25.50 9.42 21.67
CA PRO A 217 -25.54 9.87 23.06
C PRO A 217 -24.22 10.51 23.49
N ILE A 218 -24.28 11.31 24.55
CA ILE A 218 -23.16 11.60 25.44
C ILE A 218 -23.43 10.81 26.72
N PRO A 219 -22.60 9.79 27.06
CA PRO A 219 -22.84 8.95 28.23
C PRO A 219 -22.47 9.67 29.54
N ASP A 220 -23.05 9.22 30.68
CA ASP A 220 -22.81 9.83 31.99
C ASP A 220 -21.64 9.26 32.76
N ASP A 221 -21.02 8.21 32.25
CA ASP A 221 -19.86 7.50 32.81
C ASP A 221 -18.48 8.00 32.32
N ILE A 222 -18.45 9.03 31.46
CA ILE A 222 -17.21 9.69 31.03
C ILE A 222 -16.62 10.57 32.14
N ASP A 223 -15.40 11.05 31.96
CA ASP A 223 -14.73 11.94 32.93
C ASP A 223 -15.67 13.09 33.38
N PRO A 224 -15.89 13.27 34.69
CA PRO A 224 -16.82 14.29 35.19
C PRO A 224 -16.49 15.73 34.75
N SER A 225 -15.24 16.05 34.50
CA SER A 225 -14.83 17.38 34.02
C SER A 225 -15.24 17.59 32.56
N ILE A 226 -15.15 16.58 31.74
CA ILE A 226 -15.56 16.60 30.32
C ILE A 226 -17.10 16.60 30.26
N LEU A 227 -17.76 15.75 31.05
CA LEU A 227 -19.21 15.73 31.17
C LEU A 227 -19.78 17.13 31.54
N PHE A 228 -19.11 17.82 32.48
CA PHE A 228 -19.50 19.18 32.84
C PHE A 228 -19.42 20.17 31.65
N LEU A 229 -18.41 20.03 30.78
CA LEU A 229 -18.28 20.86 29.58
C LEU A 229 -19.47 20.66 28.62
N PHE A 230 -19.86 19.41 28.37
CA PHE A 230 -21.02 19.11 27.53
C PHE A 230 -22.33 19.64 28.13
N GLN A 231 -22.52 19.51 29.46
CA GLN A 231 -23.66 20.04 30.13
C GLN A 231 -23.76 21.58 30.06
N MET A 232 -22.60 22.25 30.20
CA MET A 232 -22.51 23.72 30.11
C MET A 232 -22.98 24.26 28.76
N ILE A 233 -22.79 23.55 27.67
CA ILE A 233 -23.21 23.92 26.33
C ILE A 233 -24.56 23.32 25.94
N GLY A 234 -25.22 22.62 26.88
CA GLY A 234 -26.64 22.24 26.79
C GLY A 234 -26.91 20.89 26.11
N TYR A 235 -25.91 20.01 25.98
CA TYR A 235 -26.15 18.67 25.47
C TYR A 235 -26.90 17.80 26.49
N PRO A 236 -27.90 16.99 26.04
CA PRO A 236 -28.57 16.00 26.87
C PRO A 236 -27.62 14.82 27.15
N ILE A 237 -27.68 14.31 28.38
CA ILE A 237 -26.80 13.24 28.84
C ILE A 237 -27.60 11.93 28.94
N TYR A 238 -27.06 10.88 28.36
CA TYR A 238 -27.59 9.52 28.43
C TYR A 238 -27.08 8.82 29.73
N PRO A 239 -27.88 7.97 30.43
CA PRO A 239 -29.24 7.52 30.06
C PRO A 239 -30.38 8.41 30.58
N ALA A 240 -30.10 9.55 31.19
CA ALA A 240 -31.16 10.45 31.68
C ALA A 240 -32.01 11.03 30.54
N SER A 241 -31.49 11.07 29.34
CA SER A 241 -32.17 11.51 28.12
C SER A 241 -31.87 10.53 26.95
N ASP A 242 -32.93 10.16 26.23
CA ASP A 242 -32.86 9.38 24.98
C ASP A 242 -32.75 10.27 23.73
N VAL A 243 -32.49 11.57 23.91
CA VAL A 243 -32.32 12.51 22.80
C VAL A 243 -30.88 12.51 22.36
N PHE A 244 -30.62 11.92 21.22
CA PHE A 244 -29.27 11.80 20.62
C PHE A 244 -29.06 12.90 19.58
N ILE A 245 -28.23 13.88 19.88
CA ILE A 245 -27.95 15.03 19.01
C ILE A 245 -26.47 15.32 18.82
N PHE A 246 -25.57 14.61 19.52
CA PHE A 246 -24.14 14.78 19.34
C PHE A 246 -23.68 14.01 18.10
N PRO A 247 -22.86 14.62 17.20
CA PRO A 247 -22.37 13.94 16.01
C PRO A 247 -21.42 12.80 16.37
N TRP A 248 -21.74 11.59 15.91
CA TRP A 248 -20.85 10.44 15.95
C TRP A 248 -20.40 10.08 14.54
N VAL A 249 -19.15 9.70 14.41
CA VAL A 249 -18.54 9.18 13.19
C VAL A 249 -18.18 7.73 13.43
N GLY A 250 -18.76 6.88 12.64
CA GLY A 250 -18.38 5.48 12.49
C GLY A 250 -17.89 5.25 11.07
N ASP A 251 -17.84 4.00 10.66
CA ASP A 251 -17.32 3.61 9.36
C ASP A 251 -18.30 2.73 8.60
N GLU A 252 -18.23 2.83 7.28
CA GLU A 252 -18.92 1.95 6.34
C GLU A 252 -17.89 1.31 5.41
N ILE A 253 -17.93 -0.01 5.28
CA ILE A 253 -17.18 -0.71 4.23
C ILE A 253 -18.06 -0.70 2.99
N ILE A 254 -17.54 -0.24 1.87
CA ILE A 254 -18.29 -0.14 0.62
C ILE A 254 -17.59 -0.91 -0.49
N GLU A 255 -18.36 -1.67 -1.27
CA GLU A 255 -17.90 -2.30 -2.50
C GLU A 255 -18.54 -1.61 -3.71
N TRP A 256 -17.69 -1.20 -4.66
CA TRP A 256 -18.09 -0.63 -5.94
C TRP A 256 -17.79 -1.57 -7.09
N ASP A 257 -18.70 -1.65 -8.07
CA ASP A 257 -18.39 -2.29 -9.33
C ASP A 257 -17.42 -1.45 -10.18
N GLN A 258 -16.99 -1.98 -11.32
CA GLN A 258 -16.07 -1.30 -12.22
C GLN A 258 -16.65 0.00 -12.84
N ASN A 259 -17.96 0.23 -12.71
CA ASN A 259 -18.65 1.45 -13.18
C ASN A 259 -18.86 2.46 -12.05
N GLY A 260 -18.41 2.18 -10.81
CA GLY A 260 -18.58 3.02 -9.66
C GLY A 260 -19.92 2.89 -8.95
N ASN A 261 -20.75 1.88 -9.28
CA ASN A 261 -21.99 1.64 -8.55
C ASN A 261 -21.72 0.86 -7.27
N VAL A 262 -22.31 1.27 -6.16
CA VAL A 262 -22.28 0.51 -4.91
C VAL A 262 -23.07 -0.78 -5.08
N VAL A 263 -22.43 -1.92 -4.82
CA VAL A 263 -23.03 -3.26 -4.95
C VAL A 263 -23.15 -4.00 -3.64
N TRP A 264 -22.39 -3.60 -2.62
CA TRP A 264 -22.44 -4.12 -1.26
C TRP A 264 -21.96 -3.06 -0.27
N SER A 265 -22.51 -3.05 0.94
CA SER A 265 -21.98 -2.25 2.03
C SER A 265 -22.25 -2.88 3.41
N TRP A 266 -21.44 -2.47 4.40
CA TRP A 266 -21.55 -2.90 5.79
C TRP A 266 -21.20 -1.72 6.72
N ASN A 267 -22.09 -1.39 7.66
CA ASN A 267 -21.97 -0.18 8.47
C ASN A 267 -21.78 -0.52 9.95
N THR A 268 -20.81 0.09 10.61
CA THR A 268 -20.48 -0.16 12.03
C THR A 268 -21.65 0.10 12.96
N PHE A 269 -22.50 1.11 12.69
CA PHE A 269 -23.67 1.43 13.51
C PHE A 269 -24.77 0.37 13.46
N ASP A 270 -24.83 -0.45 12.42
CA ASP A 270 -25.86 -1.48 12.27
C ASP A 270 -25.49 -2.81 12.93
N TYR A 271 -24.17 -3.08 13.07
CA TYR A 271 -23.67 -4.39 13.48
C TYR A 271 -22.92 -4.40 14.82
N LEU A 272 -22.42 -3.25 15.30
CA LEU A 272 -21.70 -3.15 16.57
C LEU A 272 -22.58 -2.53 17.68
N ASN A 273 -22.26 -2.86 18.92
CA ASN A 273 -23.03 -2.41 20.09
C ASN A 273 -22.57 -1.01 20.57
N TRP A 274 -22.74 0.00 19.72
CA TRP A 274 -22.26 1.36 19.92
C TRP A 274 -22.78 2.10 21.15
N LEU A 275 -23.88 1.64 21.75
CA LEU A 275 -24.39 2.19 23.01
C LEU A 275 -23.67 1.63 24.25
N GLN A 276 -22.80 0.64 24.10
CA GLN A 276 -22.04 0.03 25.18
C GLN A 276 -20.53 0.08 24.92
N ASP A 277 -20.10 -0.13 23.66
CA ASP A 277 -18.70 -0.21 23.27
C ASP A 277 -18.27 1.06 22.54
N TYR A 278 -17.95 2.12 23.27
CA TYR A 278 -17.65 3.42 22.65
C TYR A 278 -16.36 4.10 23.11
N ASP A 279 -15.80 3.71 24.22
CA ASP A 279 -14.53 4.28 24.70
C ASP A 279 -14.02 3.47 25.92
N LEU A 280 -13.20 2.47 25.66
CA LEU A 280 -12.75 1.53 26.70
C LEU A 280 -11.94 2.16 27.82
N LEU A 281 -11.20 3.22 27.54
CA LEU A 281 -10.24 3.82 28.45
C LEU A 281 -10.51 5.31 28.74
N GLY A 282 -11.58 5.87 28.19
CA GLY A 282 -12.08 7.19 28.55
C GLY A 282 -11.36 8.39 27.96
N ASP A 283 -10.44 8.17 27.02
CA ASP A 283 -9.55 9.24 26.52
C ASP A 283 -10.12 10.03 25.34
N LEU A 284 -11.09 9.48 24.60
CA LEU A 284 -11.58 10.05 23.35
C LEU A 284 -12.61 11.19 23.53
N TRP A 285 -13.25 11.29 24.68
CA TRP A 285 -14.32 12.29 24.90
C TRP A 285 -13.82 13.72 25.00
N LEU A 286 -12.58 13.95 25.46
CA LEU A 286 -11.98 15.29 25.41
C LEU A 286 -11.76 15.74 23.96
N GLU A 287 -11.26 14.85 23.12
CA GLU A 287 -11.08 15.09 21.69
C GLU A 287 -12.44 15.32 21.02
N ALA A 288 -13.44 14.48 21.32
CA ALA A 288 -14.80 14.62 20.82
C ALA A 288 -15.41 16.00 21.16
N TYR A 289 -15.20 16.49 22.38
CA TYR A 289 -15.62 17.83 22.76
C TYR A 289 -14.91 18.92 21.94
N GLN A 290 -13.62 18.80 21.73
CA GLN A 290 -12.81 19.77 21.00
C GLN A 290 -13.15 19.80 19.50
N MET A 291 -13.38 18.63 18.92
CA MET A 291 -13.69 18.45 17.49
C MET A 291 -15.18 18.67 17.17
N GLY A 292 -16.07 18.64 18.20
CA GLY A 292 -17.51 18.72 18.03
C GLY A 292 -18.14 17.46 17.41
N ARG A 293 -17.43 16.34 17.40
CA ARG A 293 -17.86 15.02 16.91
C ARG A 293 -17.09 13.91 17.64
N HIS A 294 -17.72 12.78 17.86
CA HIS A 294 -17.08 11.59 18.43
C HIS A 294 -16.71 10.60 17.31
N ASP A 295 -15.44 10.47 17.03
CA ASP A 295 -14.87 9.49 16.10
C ASP A 295 -14.80 8.14 16.84
N TRP A 296 -15.85 7.35 16.67
CA TRP A 296 -16.12 6.19 17.51
C TRP A 296 -15.29 4.96 17.16
N THR A 297 -15.25 4.56 15.87
CA THR A 297 -14.58 3.32 15.44
C THR A 297 -13.22 3.56 14.85
N HIS A 298 -13.08 4.56 14.01
CA HIS A 298 -11.85 4.90 13.31
C HIS A 298 -11.23 3.65 12.65
N SER A 299 -12.03 3.00 11.78
CA SER A 299 -11.56 1.82 11.04
C SER A 299 -10.37 2.19 10.17
N ASN A 300 -9.30 1.38 10.22
CA ASN A 300 -8.04 1.79 9.62
C ASN A 300 -7.33 0.70 8.81
N ALA A 301 -7.90 -0.48 8.70
CA ALA A 301 -7.39 -1.53 7.83
C ALA A 301 -8.48 -2.52 7.45
N LEU A 302 -8.40 -2.97 6.20
CA LEU A 302 -9.22 -4.04 5.63
C LEU A 302 -8.33 -5.14 5.08
N TRP A 303 -8.81 -6.38 5.19
CA TRP A 303 -8.27 -7.51 4.46
C TRP A 303 -9.42 -8.38 3.96
N PHE A 304 -9.38 -8.74 2.68
CA PHE A 304 -10.37 -9.66 2.08
C PHE A 304 -9.73 -11.02 1.83
N SER A 305 -10.32 -12.07 2.41
CA SER A 305 -9.95 -13.45 2.16
C SER A 305 -10.94 -14.06 1.15
N GLU A 306 -10.50 -14.27 -0.08
CA GLU A 306 -11.31 -14.94 -1.11
C GLU A 306 -11.60 -16.40 -0.70
N GLN A 307 -10.60 -17.08 -0.11
CA GLN A 307 -10.72 -18.47 0.31
C GLN A 307 -11.82 -18.68 1.36
N GLU A 308 -11.97 -17.73 2.27
CA GLU A 308 -12.92 -17.80 3.38
C GLU A 308 -14.21 -17.04 3.09
N SER A 309 -14.24 -16.23 2.00
CA SER A 309 -15.30 -15.26 1.74
C SER A 309 -15.55 -14.36 2.95
N ALA A 310 -14.48 -13.82 3.52
CA ALA A 310 -14.53 -13.04 4.76
C ALA A 310 -13.75 -11.73 4.64
N ILE A 311 -14.21 -10.72 5.37
CA ILE A 311 -13.54 -9.44 5.56
C ILE A 311 -12.99 -9.39 6.99
N TYR A 312 -11.75 -8.96 7.14
CA TYR A 312 -11.14 -8.61 8.41
C TYR A 312 -11.06 -7.10 8.50
N LEU A 313 -11.54 -6.52 9.61
CA LEU A 313 -11.60 -5.06 9.83
C LEU A 313 -10.92 -4.72 11.14
N SER A 314 -10.01 -3.74 11.10
CA SER A 314 -9.39 -3.15 12.29
C SER A 314 -10.12 -1.88 12.71
N LEU A 315 -10.62 -1.87 13.94
CA LEU A 315 -11.32 -0.76 14.60
C LEU A 315 -10.36 -0.13 15.63
N ARG A 316 -9.70 0.95 15.26
CA ARG A 316 -8.61 1.57 16.04
C ARG A 316 -9.08 1.99 17.44
N HIS A 317 -10.13 2.80 17.52
CA HIS A 317 -10.58 3.40 18.77
C HIS A 317 -11.22 2.37 19.73
N LEU A 318 -11.67 1.23 19.19
CA LEU A 318 -12.16 0.11 19.99
C LEU A 318 -11.06 -0.90 20.34
N SER A 319 -9.81 -0.71 19.85
CA SER A 319 -8.72 -1.68 20.00
C SER A 319 -9.18 -3.10 19.65
N ARG A 320 -9.84 -3.25 18.50
CA ARG A 320 -10.57 -4.45 18.09
C ARG A 320 -10.27 -4.83 16.65
N ILE A 321 -10.13 -6.11 16.38
CA ILE A 321 -10.15 -6.69 15.03
C ILE A 321 -11.39 -7.59 14.95
N ILE A 322 -12.15 -7.47 13.86
CA ILE A 322 -13.35 -8.30 13.62
C ILE A 322 -13.23 -9.05 12.31
N LYS A 323 -13.83 -10.24 12.25
CA LYS A 323 -14.01 -11.02 11.03
C LYS A 323 -15.49 -11.04 10.68
N ILE A 324 -15.79 -10.69 9.44
CA ILE A 324 -17.15 -10.53 8.90
C ILE A 324 -17.34 -11.55 7.78
N ASP A 325 -18.43 -12.30 7.79
CA ASP A 325 -18.84 -13.12 6.63
C ASP A 325 -19.30 -12.18 5.51
N TYR A 326 -18.60 -12.22 4.39
CA TYR A 326 -18.87 -11.33 3.26
C TYR A 326 -20.25 -11.55 2.64
N ASN A 327 -20.80 -12.77 2.68
CA ASN A 327 -22.07 -13.08 2.04
C ASN A 327 -23.27 -12.67 2.90
N SER A 328 -23.21 -12.86 4.22
CA SER A 328 -24.31 -12.54 5.13
C SER A 328 -24.17 -11.17 5.80
N GLY A 329 -22.94 -10.65 5.94
CA GLY A 329 -22.64 -9.48 6.75
C GLY A 329 -22.54 -9.78 8.25
N ASP A 330 -22.73 -11.03 8.68
CA ASP A 330 -22.66 -11.40 10.10
C ASP A 330 -21.20 -11.35 10.60
N ILE A 331 -21.02 -10.89 11.83
CA ILE A 331 -19.73 -10.96 12.50
C ILE A 331 -19.48 -12.41 12.93
N ILE A 332 -18.37 -12.99 12.46
CA ILE A 332 -17.96 -14.37 12.77
C ILE A 332 -17.32 -14.41 14.16
N TRP A 333 -16.42 -13.46 14.44
CA TRP A 333 -15.78 -13.26 15.73
C TRP A 333 -15.19 -11.84 15.86
N GLN A 334 -14.94 -11.47 17.13
CA GLN A 334 -14.31 -10.20 17.50
C GLN A 334 -13.16 -10.49 18.47
N MET A 335 -11.97 -9.90 18.22
CA MET A 335 -10.81 -10.05 19.10
C MET A 335 -10.28 -8.70 19.56
N GLY A 336 -9.68 -8.66 20.75
CA GLY A 336 -9.08 -7.48 21.35
C GLY A 336 -9.28 -7.41 22.85
N LEU A 337 -9.45 -6.19 23.37
CA LEU A 337 -9.79 -5.97 24.78
C LEU A 337 -11.24 -6.36 25.06
N ASP A 338 -11.51 -6.87 26.28
CA ASP A 338 -12.88 -7.16 26.72
C ASP A 338 -13.75 -5.90 26.65
N MET A 339 -14.96 -6.06 26.14
CA MET A 339 -15.91 -4.98 25.90
C MET A 339 -17.09 -5.09 26.88
N PRO A 340 -17.70 -3.94 27.27
CA PRO A 340 -18.89 -3.95 28.15
C PRO A 340 -20.06 -4.78 27.62
N SER A 341 -20.22 -4.85 26.29
CA SER A 341 -21.22 -5.72 25.65
C SER A 341 -20.95 -7.22 25.82
N GLY A 342 -19.69 -7.62 26.04
CA GLY A 342 -19.26 -9.01 26.03
C GLY A 342 -19.11 -9.62 24.64
N ASP A 343 -19.05 -8.80 23.59
CA ASP A 343 -18.99 -9.26 22.18
C ASP A 343 -17.60 -9.73 21.76
N VAL A 344 -16.56 -9.51 22.56
CA VAL A 344 -15.22 -10.09 22.31
C VAL A 344 -15.24 -11.57 22.68
N ASP A 345 -15.11 -12.43 21.69
CA ASP A 345 -15.25 -13.88 21.81
C ASP A 345 -14.06 -14.67 21.25
N CYS A 346 -13.04 -13.95 20.76
CA CYS A 346 -11.79 -14.51 20.24
C CYS A 346 -10.60 -13.72 20.78
N GLY A 347 -9.60 -14.41 21.33
CA GLY A 347 -8.35 -13.78 21.71
C GLY A 347 -8.48 -12.73 22.82
N HIS A 348 -9.18 -13.07 23.90
CA HIS A 348 -9.17 -12.26 25.12
C HIS A 348 -7.74 -12.04 25.61
N ASN A 349 -7.40 -10.84 26.05
CA ASN A 349 -6.11 -10.49 26.64
C ASN A 349 -4.90 -10.49 25.67
N LEU A 350 -5.11 -10.25 24.39
CA LEU A 350 -4.01 -9.96 23.45
C LEU A 350 -3.33 -8.63 23.78
N ASN A 351 -4.03 -7.76 24.51
CA ASN A 351 -3.49 -6.53 25.08
C ASN A 351 -2.86 -5.56 24.06
N TYR A 352 -3.39 -5.49 22.84
CA TYR A 352 -3.00 -4.45 21.88
C TYR A 352 -3.97 -3.26 21.98
N SER A 353 -3.51 -2.08 21.56
CA SER A 353 -4.35 -0.89 21.54
C SER A 353 -4.04 0.01 20.36
N PHE A 354 -5.08 0.60 19.78
CA PHE A 354 -5.01 1.56 18.68
C PHE A 354 -4.28 1.00 17.44
N GLN A 355 -4.37 -0.31 17.23
CA GLN A 355 -3.66 -1.04 16.19
C GLN A 355 -3.94 -0.52 14.79
N HIS A 356 -2.97 -0.70 13.88
CA HIS A 356 -3.07 -0.39 12.46
C HIS A 356 -2.62 -1.59 11.63
N SER A 357 -3.10 -1.64 10.40
CA SER A 357 -2.84 -2.67 9.39
C SER A 357 -3.33 -4.08 9.77
N ILE A 358 -3.71 -4.83 8.76
CA ILE A 358 -4.01 -6.26 8.83
C ILE A 358 -3.38 -6.92 7.61
N GLN A 359 -2.63 -8.00 7.85
CA GLN A 359 -2.24 -8.95 6.82
C GLN A 359 -2.60 -10.35 7.32
N VAL A 360 -3.46 -11.05 6.59
CA VAL A 360 -3.77 -12.45 6.89
C VAL A 360 -2.84 -13.33 6.07
N LEU A 361 -2.08 -14.19 6.75
CA LEU A 361 -1.10 -15.06 6.14
C LEU A 361 -1.78 -16.35 5.60
N GLU A 362 -1.10 -17.09 4.73
CA GLU A 362 -1.62 -18.35 4.16
C GLU A 362 -1.98 -19.40 5.24
N ASN A 363 -1.32 -19.36 6.40
CA ASN A 363 -1.61 -20.25 7.54
C ASN A 363 -2.77 -19.75 8.42
N GLY A 364 -3.40 -18.63 8.07
CA GLY A 364 -4.49 -18.00 8.83
C GLY A 364 -4.04 -17.08 9.97
N ASN A 365 -2.73 -16.94 10.23
CA ASN A 365 -2.24 -15.99 11.20
C ASN A 365 -2.48 -14.54 10.74
N ILE A 366 -2.70 -13.64 11.70
CA ILE A 366 -2.88 -12.22 11.47
C ILE A 366 -1.61 -11.46 11.87
N VAL A 367 -1.11 -10.61 10.98
CA VAL A 367 -0.02 -9.69 11.28
C VAL A 367 -0.58 -8.28 11.40
N THR A 368 -0.25 -7.57 12.48
CA THR A 368 -0.75 -6.21 12.76
C THR A 368 0.28 -5.38 13.54
N LEU A 369 0.17 -4.07 13.45
CA LEU A 369 0.94 -3.11 14.26
C LEU A 369 0.09 -2.71 15.47
N ASP A 370 0.50 -3.10 16.66
CA ASP A 370 0.01 -2.55 17.92
C ASP A 370 0.67 -1.19 18.15
N ASN A 371 -0.04 -0.10 17.93
CA ASN A 371 0.52 1.23 18.20
C ASN A 371 0.80 1.44 19.69
N GLY A 372 0.05 0.75 20.57
CA GLY A 372 0.32 0.69 22.00
C GLY A 372 0.06 2.00 22.73
N ASN A 373 -0.85 2.84 22.24
CA ASN A 373 -1.18 4.13 22.85
C ASN A 373 -1.57 3.99 24.33
N ASN A 374 -2.25 2.90 24.68
CA ASN A 374 -2.71 2.61 26.04
C ASN A 374 -1.90 1.51 26.73
N SER A 375 -0.68 1.22 26.25
CA SER A 375 0.17 0.16 26.79
C SER A 375 0.53 0.34 28.26
N GLN A 376 0.64 1.58 28.74
CA GLN A 376 0.91 1.89 30.15
C GLN A 376 -0.25 1.41 31.04
N ASP A 377 -1.49 1.62 30.62
CA ASP A 377 -2.69 1.25 31.40
C ASP A 377 -3.04 -0.24 31.26
N ILE A 378 -2.78 -0.84 30.08
CA ILE A 378 -3.16 -2.21 29.77
C ILE A 378 -2.16 -3.21 30.35
N TYR A 379 -0.87 -2.98 30.21
CA TYR A 379 0.17 -3.91 30.68
C TYR A 379 1.35 -3.26 31.39
N GLY A 380 1.21 -1.99 31.80
CA GLY A 380 2.07 -1.36 32.78
C GLY A 380 3.48 -1.03 32.27
N THR A 381 3.62 -0.66 31.00
CA THR A 381 4.90 -0.16 30.46
C THR A 381 5.26 1.20 31.07
N ASP A 382 6.54 1.52 31.14
CA ASP A 382 7.01 2.81 31.67
C ASP A 382 6.65 3.98 30.74
N TYR A 383 6.48 3.70 29.44
CA TYR A 383 6.12 4.66 28.36
C TYR A 383 5.23 3.97 27.32
N PRO A 384 4.48 4.73 26.49
CA PRO A 384 3.70 4.14 25.40
C PRO A 384 4.60 3.35 24.45
N THR A 385 4.22 2.12 24.12
CA THR A 385 5.11 1.16 23.48
C THR A 385 4.45 0.51 22.26
N THR A 386 5.05 0.70 21.09
CA THR A 386 4.60 0.08 19.83
C THR A 386 5.20 -1.31 19.65
N ARG A 387 4.37 -2.25 19.17
CA ARG A 387 4.79 -3.63 18.87
C ARG A 387 4.31 -4.08 17.49
N ALA A 388 5.13 -4.86 16.80
CA ALA A 388 4.66 -5.69 15.69
C ALA A 388 4.23 -7.05 16.24
N LEU A 389 3.08 -7.54 15.80
CA LEU A 389 2.49 -8.78 16.29
C LEU A 389 2.16 -9.73 15.13
N GLU A 390 2.45 -11.03 15.32
CA GLU A 390 1.83 -12.13 14.58
C GLU A 390 0.95 -12.91 15.55
N ILE A 391 -0.35 -12.97 15.24
CA ILE A 391 -1.38 -13.60 16.07
C ILE A 391 -1.85 -14.87 15.36
N GLN A 392 -1.70 -16.01 16.00
CA GLN A 392 -2.30 -17.27 15.56
C GLN A 392 -3.76 -17.29 15.93
N VAL A 393 -4.62 -17.57 14.95
CA VAL A 393 -6.07 -17.73 15.16
C VAL A 393 -6.46 -19.17 14.91
N THR A 394 -7.21 -19.73 15.84
CA THR A 394 -7.72 -21.11 15.78
C THR A 394 -9.23 -21.11 15.90
N GLU A 395 -9.91 -21.29 14.77
CA GLU A 395 -11.37 -21.43 14.71
C GLU A 395 -11.77 -22.91 14.78
N ASN A 396 -12.79 -23.20 15.59
CA ASN A 396 -13.35 -24.54 15.69
C ASN A 396 -14.87 -24.48 15.94
N LEU A 397 -15.53 -25.62 16.01
CA LEU A 397 -16.97 -25.69 16.21
C LEU A 397 -17.47 -25.11 17.55
N ASN A 398 -16.58 -24.86 18.50
CA ASN A 398 -16.91 -24.37 19.84
C ASN A 398 -16.55 -22.89 20.04
N GLY A 399 -15.94 -22.24 19.08
CA GLY A 399 -15.53 -20.83 19.14
C GLY A 399 -14.20 -20.56 18.50
N CYS A 400 -13.61 -19.44 18.87
CA CYS A 400 -12.34 -18.93 18.39
C CYS A 400 -11.36 -18.75 19.55
N GLU A 401 -10.11 -19.11 19.33
CA GLU A 401 -8.99 -18.84 20.23
C GLU A 401 -7.89 -18.13 19.47
N ALA A 402 -7.20 -17.17 20.11
CA ALA A 402 -6.08 -16.47 19.50
C ALA A 402 -4.96 -16.26 20.51
N GLU A 403 -3.72 -16.37 20.01
CA GLU A 403 -2.50 -16.15 20.82
C GLU A 403 -1.41 -15.45 19.99
N ILE A 404 -0.59 -14.62 20.65
CA ILE A 404 0.57 -13.99 20.02
C ILE A 404 1.68 -15.04 19.89
N VAL A 405 2.03 -15.37 18.63
CA VAL A 405 3.08 -16.35 18.33
C VAL A 405 4.41 -15.70 18.02
N TRP A 406 4.40 -14.43 17.65
CA TRP A 406 5.59 -13.60 17.51
C TRP A 406 5.28 -12.14 17.82
N GLU A 407 6.23 -11.46 18.49
CA GLU A 407 6.19 -10.02 18.70
C GLU A 407 7.59 -9.41 18.62
N TYR A 408 7.63 -8.15 18.22
CA TYR A 408 8.82 -7.31 18.27
C TYR A 408 8.45 -5.94 18.83
N THR A 409 9.01 -5.61 19.98
CA THR A 409 8.81 -4.31 20.65
C THR A 409 9.77 -3.28 20.09
N LEU A 410 9.24 -2.14 19.61
CA LEU A 410 10.06 -1.05 19.10
C LEU A 410 10.72 -0.27 20.26
N PRO A 411 11.92 0.30 20.02
CA PRO A 411 12.52 1.27 20.94
C PRO A 411 11.62 2.47 21.22
N GLU A 412 11.78 3.12 22.38
CA GLU A 412 10.95 4.25 22.81
C GLU A 412 10.90 5.40 21.81
N ASP A 413 12.03 5.74 21.17
CA ASP A 413 12.13 6.79 20.16
C ASP A 413 11.42 6.46 18.84
N LEU A 414 11.02 5.21 18.67
CA LEU A 414 10.22 4.73 17.53
C LEU A 414 8.75 4.51 17.88
N PHE A 415 8.26 5.02 19.00
CA PHE A 415 6.85 4.97 19.33
C PHE A 415 6.00 5.60 18.23
N GLY A 416 5.03 4.86 17.73
CA GLY A 416 4.12 5.25 16.65
C GLY A 416 2.70 5.43 17.14
N PHE A 417 2.33 6.64 17.56
CA PHE A 417 0.99 6.91 18.13
C PHE A 417 -0.17 6.75 17.12
N ALA A 418 0.12 6.72 15.83
CA ALA A 418 -0.86 6.61 14.74
C ALA A 418 -0.20 6.03 13.49
N SER A 419 -1.02 5.64 12.50
CA SER A 419 -0.55 5.10 11.22
C SER A 419 0.44 3.94 11.34
N GLY A 420 1.19 3.63 10.30
CA GLY A 420 2.15 2.54 10.27
C GLY A 420 1.52 1.20 9.89
N ASN A 421 2.38 0.21 9.71
CA ASN A 421 1.98 -1.14 9.35
C ASN A 421 3.07 -2.18 9.66
N VAL A 422 2.68 -3.44 9.62
CA VAL A 422 3.60 -4.57 9.58
C VAL A 422 3.30 -5.39 8.33
N GLN A 423 4.33 -5.73 7.58
CA GLN A 423 4.26 -6.63 6.44
C GLN A 423 5.16 -7.85 6.70
N LYS A 424 4.59 -9.05 6.63
CA LYS A 424 5.37 -10.30 6.56
C LYS A 424 5.94 -10.41 5.15
N LEU A 425 7.25 -10.52 5.04
CA LEU A 425 7.98 -10.62 3.77
C LEU A 425 8.18 -12.08 3.34
N ASP A 426 8.41 -12.31 2.05
CA ASP A 426 8.58 -13.64 1.47
C ASP A 426 9.81 -14.38 2.02
N ASN A 427 10.87 -13.65 2.40
CA ASN A 427 12.05 -14.23 3.06
C ASN A 427 11.83 -14.62 4.53
N GLY A 428 10.62 -14.37 5.07
CA GLY A 428 10.23 -14.64 6.45
C GLY A 428 10.51 -13.50 7.43
N ASN A 429 11.10 -12.40 7.00
CA ASN A 429 11.28 -11.20 7.82
C ASN A 429 9.96 -10.43 7.98
N TYR A 430 9.99 -9.37 8.80
CA TYR A 430 8.89 -8.42 8.96
C TYR A 430 9.38 -7.02 8.64
N LEU A 431 8.67 -6.31 7.79
CA LEU A 431 8.85 -4.87 7.59
C LEU A 431 7.88 -4.14 8.52
N ILE A 432 8.41 -3.41 9.49
CA ILE A 432 7.64 -2.66 10.48
C ILE A 432 7.80 -1.18 10.20
N THR A 433 6.70 -0.47 9.97
CA THR A 433 6.69 0.97 9.67
C THR A 433 6.01 1.73 10.79
N THR A 434 6.60 2.84 11.21
CA THR A 434 6.09 3.71 12.28
C THR A 434 6.30 5.18 11.95
N VAL A 435 5.45 6.05 12.49
CA VAL A 435 5.65 7.52 12.46
C VAL A 435 6.76 7.97 13.40
N GLY A 436 7.17 7.13 14.34
CA GLY A 436 8.29 7.39 15.25
C GLY A 436 9.61 7.58 14.52
N GLY A 437 10.58 8.25 15.18
CA GLY A 437 11.92 8.48 14.64
C GLY A 437 11.99 9.35 13.37
N GLY A 438 10.94 10.15 13.10
CA GLY A 438 10.84 10.90 11.84
C GLY A 438 10.37 10.07 10.66
N ALA A 439 9.51 9.12 10.92
CA ALA A 439 8.96 8.11 10.01
C ALA A 439 10.01 7.06 9.58
N THR A 440 9.93 5.90 10.19
CA THR A 440 10.96 4.84 10.07
C THR A 440 10.33 3.50 9.69
N SER A 441 10.98 2.76 8.81
CA SER A 441 10.73 1.33 8.61
C SER A 441 11.93 0.51 9.05
N LEU A 442 11.65 -0.60 9.74
CA LEU A 442 12.66 -1.60 10.12
C LEU A 442 12.34 -2.93 9.45
N GLU A 443 13.31 -3.54 8.77
CA GLU A 443 13.20 -4.94 8.40
C GLU A 443 13.83 -5.80 9.49
N ILE A 444 13.01 -6.66 10.10
CA ILE A 444 13.37 -7.49 11.25
C ILE A 444 13.42 -8.94 10.83
N LYS A 445 14.57 -9.58 11.00
CA LYS A 445 14.75 -11.03 10.92
C LYS A 445 14.40 -11.65 12.27
N PRO A 446 13.35 -12.48 12.36
CA PRO A 446 12.96 -13.09 13.63
C PRO A 446 14.03 -14.06 14.11
N THR A 447 14.35 -14.02 15.42
CA THR A 447 15.34 -14.91 16.07
C THR A 447 14.72 -15.73 17.22
N GLY A 448 13.45 -15.49 17.54
CA GLY A 448 12.67 -16.16 18.56
C GLY A 448 11.28 -15.57 18.63
N GLN A 449 10.45 -16.04 19.56
CA GLN A 449 9.06 -15.58 19.69
C GLN A 449 8.97 -14.08 19.97
N ASN A 450 9.83 -13.52 20.82
CA ASN A 450 9.80 -12.13 21.24
C ASN A 450 11.12 -11.42 20.89
N SER A 451 11.73 -11.76 19.77
CA SER A 451 13.04 -11.22 19.39
C SER A 451 13.27 -11.22 17.89
N GLY A 452 14.14 -10.31 17.45
CA GLY A 452 14.57 -10.19 16.08
C GLY A 452 15.82 -9.33 15.94
N GLU A 453 16.49 -9.46 14.81
CA GLU A 453 17.66 -8.66 14.42
C GLU A 453 17.24 -7.67 13.34
N ILE A 454 17.60 -6.40 13.50
CA ILE A 454 17.40 -5.39 12.45
C ILE A 454 18.41 -5.70 11.34
N VAL A 455 17.91 -5.98 10.12
CA VAL A 455 18.76 -6.19 8.95
C VAL A 455 18.81 -4.96 8.03
N TRP A 456 17.75 -4.14 8.05
CA TRP A 456 17.65 -2.90 7.29
C TRP A 456 16.79 -1.87 8.02
N GLN A 457 17.09 -0.60 7.82
CA GLN A 457 16.30 0.53 8.31
C GLN A 457 16.17 1.58 7.22
N GLY A 458 14.95 2.01 6.94
CA GLY A 458 14.66 3.18 6.12
C GLY A 458 14.17 4.34 6.99
N ASN A 459 14.74 5.52 6.79
CA ASN A 459 14.31 6.76 7.44
C ASN A 459 13.76 7.69 6.36
N TYR A 460 12.49 8.07 6.46
CA TYR A 460 11.83 8.87 5.43
C TYR A 460 11.98 10.37 5.66
N ASN A 461 12.50 10.77 6.83
CA ASN A 461 12.69 12.17 7.22
C ASN A 461 11.41 13.00 7.16
N LEU A 462 10.29 12.39 7.58
CA LEU A 462 8.98 13.00 7.66
C LEU A 462 8.64 13.28 9.12
N ALA A 463 8.22 14.49 9.43
CA ALA A 463 7.84 14.90 10.79
C ALA A 463 6.59 15.77 10.80
N ILE A 464 5.65 15.47 11.71
CA ILE A 464 4.46 16.29 11.93
C ILE A 464 4.89 17.70 12.35
N PRO A 465 4.24 18.78 11.82
CA PRO A 465 3.03 18.75 10.99
C PRO A 465 3.28 18.73 9.47
N SER A 466 4.52 18.64 9.01
CA SER A 466 4.86 18.80 7.60
C SER A 466 4.75 17.51 6.80
N GLY A 467 4.70 16.36 7.46
CA GLY A 467 4.56 15.05 6.84
C GLY A 467 4.49 13.97 7.90
N ALA A 468 3.95 12.82 7.55
CA ALA A 468 3.95 11.63 8.38
C ALA A 468 3.83 10.41 7.46
N VAL A 469 4.60 9.36 7.73
CA VAL A 469 4.42 8.11 6.99
C VAL A 469 3.05 7.53 7.30
N TYR A 470 2.28 7.25 6.23
CA TYR A 470 1.02 6.57 6.39
C TYR A 470 1.24 5.06 6.49
N ARG A 471 1.77 4.47 5.42
CA ARG A 471 2.20 3.07 5.33
C ARG A 471 3.45 2.95 4.46
N ALA A 472 4.19 1.87 4.65
CA ALA A 472 5.23 1.46 3.71
C ALA A 472 5.18 -0.05 3.48
N HIS A 473 5.40 -0.48 2.22
CA HIS A 473 5.43 -1.89 1.85
C HIS A 473 6.67 -2.18 1.00
N ARG A 474 7.23 -3.37 1.16
CA ARG A 474 8.20 -3.93 0.22
C ARG A 474 7.45 -4.51 -0.98
N VAL A 475 7.79 -4.04 -2.16
CA VAL A 475 7.28 -4.52 -3.45
C VAL A 475 8.44 -5.04 -4.29
N SER A 476 8.16 -5.93 -5.24
CA SER A 476 9.23 -6.56 -6.04
C SER A 476 9.93 -5.59 -7.01
N GLY A 477 9.31 -4.45 -7.34
CA GLY A 477 9.88 -3.43 -8.22
C GLY A 477 8.79 -2.64 -8.96
N LEU A 478 9.19 -1.73 -9.85
CA LEU A 478 8.24 -0.96 -10.67
C LEU A 478 7.51 -1.84 -11.71
N TYR A 479 8.17 -2.90 -12.14
CA TYR A 479 7.68 -3.82 -13.19
C TYR A 479 7.68 -5.26 -12.66
N PRO A 480 6.81 -5.61 -11.70
CA PRO A 480 6.81 -6.93 -11.06
C PRO A 480 6.50 -8.04 -12.06
N ILE A 481 5.88 -7.71 -13.20
CA ILE A 481 5.63 -8.61 -14.33
C ILE A 481 6.03 -7.89 -15.62
N ALA A 482 7.29 -7.97 -15.99
CA ALA A 482 7.78 -7.55 -17.30
C ALA A 482 8.07 -8.78 -18.15
N PHE A 483 7.49 -8.88 -19.33
CA PHE A 483 7.76 -9.96 -20.30
C PHE A 483 7.60 -9.47 -21.73
N SER A 484 8.29 -10.11 -22.67
CA SER A 484 8.07 -9.88 -24.08
C SER A 484 7.65 -11.16 -24.79
N LEU A 485 6.94 -11.01 -25.89
CA LEU A 485 6.54 -12.11 -26.76
C LEU A 485 7.19 -11.94 -28.12
N THR A 486 7.87 -12.99 -28.58
CA THR A 486 8.34 -13.10 -29.95
C THR A 486 7.46 -14.07 -30.72
N ALA A 487 7.34 -13.86 -32.03
CA ALA A 487 6.53 -14.71 -32.89
C ALA A 487 7.36 -15.10 -34.12
N ASP A 488 7.37 -16.39 -34.45
CA ASP A 488 7.87 -16.87 -35.74
C ASP A 488 6.77 -16.78 -36.79
N SER A 489 7.10 -16.22 -37.97
CA SER A 489 6.23 -16.24 -39.14
C SER A 489 6.65 -17.31 -40.12
N TYR A 490 5.71 -18.10 -40.61
CA TYR A 490 5.96 -19.04 -41.70
C TYR A 490 4.88 -18.93 -42.76
N ARG A 491 5.22 -19.27 -43.97
CA ARG A 491 4.26 -19.33 -45.11
C ARG A 491 3.74 -20.73 -45.28
N VAL A 492 2.45 -20.88 -45.28
CA VAL A 492 1.73 -22.09 -45.71
C VAL A 492 0.84 -21.69 -46.89
N ASP A 493 1.07 -22.29 -48.06
CA ASP A 493 0.26 -22.10 -49.29
C ASP A 493 0.01 -20.61 -49.67
N ASN A 494 1.05 -19.77 -49.60
CA ASN A 494 1.03 -18.33 -49.85
C ASN A 494 0.27 -17.48 -48.79
N GLU A 495 -0.14 -18.04 -47.68
CA GLU A 495 -0.62 -17.29 -46.51
C GLU A 495 0.48 -17.19 -45.46
N ILE A 496 0.56 -16.03 -44.79
CA ILE A 496 1.46 -15.84 -43.63
C ILE A 496 0.69 -16.19 -42.38
N SER A 497 1.12 -17.22 -41.69
CA SER A 497 0.60 -17.57 -40.35
C SER A 497 1.63 -17.23 -39.29
N THR A 498 1.23 -16.50 -38.29
CA THR A 498 2.06 -16.16 -37.12
C THR A 498 1.62 -17.01 -35.94
N TYR A 499 2.57 -17.74 -35.33
CA TYR A 499 2.35 -18.45 -34.08
C TYR A 499 3.21 -17.79 -33.00
N PRO A 500 2.60 -17.25 -31.95
CA PRO A 500 3.38 -16.70 -30.83
C PRO A 500 4.12 -17.85 -30.11
N ILE A 501 5.43 -17.77 -30.07
CA ILE A 501 6.25 -18.57 -29.16
C ILE A 501 6.49 -17.67 -27.94
N ALA A 502 5.84 -18.00 -26.85
CA ALA A 502 6.09 -17.32 -25.58
C ALA A 502 7.47 -17.73 -25.06
N GLN A 503 8.46 -16.86 -25.16
CA GLN A 503 9.66 -16.96 -24.35
C GLN A 503 9.40 -16.16 -23.08
N ASN A 504 9.30 -16.86 -21.96
CA ASN A 504 9.21 -16.26 -20.64
C ASN A 504 10.59 -15.73 -20.23
N ASN A 505 10.91 -14.51 -20.61
CA ASN A 505 11.98 -13.76 -20.01
C ASN A 505 11.35 -12.83 -18.98
N THR A 506 11.18 -13.32 -17.76
CA THR A 506 10.76 -12.49 -16.63
C THR A 506 12.01 -11.83 -16.04
N GLU A 507 12.16 -10.54 -16.28
CA GLU A 507 13.02 -9.69 -15.46
C GLU A 507 12.14 -9.09 -14.37
N ILE A 508 12.53 -9.32 -13.11
CA ILE A 508 11.92 -8.66 -11.95
C ILE A 508 12.59 -7.31 -11.80
N GLY A 509 11.86 -6.23 -12.13
CA GLY A 509 12.34 -4.85 -12.12
C GLY A 509 11.88 -4.03 -10.96
#